data_6c00f5e943e570c3cba92618df48ce7d
#
_entry.id   6c00f5e943e570c3cba92618df48ce7d
#
_cell.length_a   1.000
_cell.length_b   1.000
_cell.length_c   1.000
_cell.angle_alpha   90.00
_cell.angle_beta   90.00
_cell.angle_gamma   90.00
#
_symmetry.space_group_name_H-M   'P 1'
#
loop_
_entity.id
_entity.type
_entity.pdbx_description
1 polymer ?
#
loop_
_entity_poly.entity_id
_entity_poly.type
_entity_poly.pdbx_seq_one_letter_code
_entity_poly.pdbx_strand_id
1 'polypeptide(L)'
;PIASANPLQLLIPLLAIVWAIGIIAMLVYAAVSYFRLQKKVGASLSVRDNIWICDDIQTPFILGFFKPSIYIPSGTDEAQLPYIIAHENAHLKRCDHWWKPLGYLVLAIHWFNPLVWIAYILLCRDIELACDEKVIRGLNQNESISYSEALLSCSVNRRTVMVCPLAFGEVGVKERVKNVLNYKKPAFWIVAIAVVSSIVLGVCFLTNPSSFPVKLDSVQISKASTMDFRTNSGPTTFQLSAAEIDELSSRIKNLKIGHKDQSLQGHTPFYSLHVDTKENDRITFSGFDSNGNQAAILYENVYYRITDSDFISYLQRICAGETRTE
;
A
#
# COMPACT_ATOMS: atom_id res chain seq x y z
N PRO A 1 15.91 -21.35 -36.52
CA PRO A 1 14.77 -20.69 -35.92
C PRO A 1 15.28 -19.46 -35.19
N ILE A 2 15.01 -18.28 -35.75
CA ILE A 2 15.31 -17.00 -35.12
C ILE A 2 14.32 -16.88 -33.98
N ALA A 3 14.79 -17.05 -32.75
CA ALA A 3 13.99 -16.78 -31.55
C ALA A 3 13.60 -15.29 -31.60
N SER A 4 12.34 -15.00 -31.82
CA SER A 4 11.80 -13.65 -31.70
C SER A 4 11.96 -13.22 -30.24
N ALA A 5 12.98 -12.42 -29.94
CA ALA A 5 13.15 -11.85 -28.62
C ALA A 5 12.03 -10.82 -28.38
N ASN A 6 11.08 -11.19 -27.52
CA ASN A 6 10.05 -10.24 -27.11
C ASN A 6 10.73 -9.03 -26.44
N PRO A 7 10.57 -7.80 -26.97
CA PRO A 7 11.27 -6.62 -26.45
C PRO A 7 10.98 -6.36 -24.95
N LEU A 8 9.83 -6.79 -24.43
CA LEU A 8 9.50 -6.73 -23.00
C LEU A 8 10.43 -7.60 -22.14
N GLN A 9 10.94 -8.71 -22.64
CA GLN A 9 11.86 -9.58 -21.89
C GLN A 9 13.22 -8.93 -21.65
N LEU A 10 13.62 -7.96 -22.49
CA LEU A 10 14.84 -7.18 -22.29
C LEU A 10 14.58 -5.89 -21.49
N LEU A 11 13.40 -5.28 -21.65
CA LEU A 11 13.05 -4.01 -20.99
C LEU A 11 12.83 -4.19 -19.49
N ILE A 12 12.15 -5.25 -19.07
CA ILE A 12 11.84 -5.51 -17.65
C ILE A 12 13.10 -5.64 -16.79
N PRO A 13 14.10 -6.48 -17.14
CA PRO A 13 15.34 -6.57 -16.35
C PRO A 13 16.16 -5.28 -16.38
N LEU A 14 16.16 -4.52 -17.49
CA LEU A 14 16.82 -3.23 -17.56
C LEU A 14 16.20 -2.22 -16.58
N LEU A 15 14.89 -2.11 -16.54
CA LEU A 15 14.17 -1.26 -15.60
C LEU A 15 14.38 -1.70 -14.15
N ALA A 16 14.43 -3.00 -13.88
CA ALA A 16 14.73 -3.53 -12.56
C ALA A 16 16.15 -3.16 -12.09
N ILE A 17 17.15 -3.19 -12.98
CA ILE A 17 18.53 -2.75 -12.69
C ILE A 17 18.55 -1.25 -12.37
N VAL A 18 17.90 -0.41 -13.18
CA VAL A 18 17.81 1.04 -12.94
C VAL A 18 17.15 1.33 -11.59
N TRP A 19 16.06 0.62 -11.29
CA TRP A 19 15.40 0.72 -9.99
C TRP A 19 16.30 0.35 -8.82
N ALA A 20 17.03 -0.76 -8.91
CA ALA A 20 17.96 -1.21 -7.88
C ALA A 20 19.11 -0.22 -7.68
N ILE A 21 19.70 0.33 -8.77
CA ILE A 21 20.73 1.36 -8.71
C ILE A 21 20.23 2.60 -7.96
N GLY A 22 19.00 3.05 -8.23
CA GLY A 22 18.39 4.19 -7.54
C GLY A 22 18.24 3.96 -6.03
N ILE A 23 17.78 2.77 -5.62
CA ILE A 23 17.71 2.40 -4.21
C ILE A 23 19.09 2.44 -3.55
N ILE A 24 20.08 1.80 -4.17
CA ILE A 24 21.45 1.76 -3.65
C ILE A 24 22.01 3.18 -3.51
N ALA A 25 21.83 4.04 -4.51
CA ALA A 25 22.27 5.43 -4.47
C ALA A 25 21.64 6.21 -3.30
N MET A 26 20.33 6.05 -3.08
CA MET A 26 19.62 6.67 -1.96
C MET A 26 20.14 6.17 -0.60
N LEU A 27 20.34 4.88 -0.44
CA LEU A 27 20.85 4.28 0.81
C LEU A 27 22.31 4.69 1.08
N VAL A 28 23.17 4.70 0.06
CA VAL A 28 24.55 5.17 0.16
C VAL A 28 24.58 6.65 0.56
N TYR A 29 23.74 7.48 -0.05
CA TYR A 29 23.63 8.89 0.33
C TYR A 29 23.23 9.07 1.80
N ALA A 30 22.22 8.32 2.29
CA ALA A 30 21.81 8.35 3.69
C ALA A 30 22.95 7.90 4.64
N ALA A 31 23.63 6.81 4.30
CA ALA A 31 24.75 6.30 5.10
C ALA A 31 25.92 7.29 5.17
N VAL A 32 26.35 7.83 4.02
CA VAL A 32 27.41 8.84 3.95
C VAL A 32 27.04 10.09 4.77
N SER A 33 25.81 10.55 4.64
CA SER A 33 25.29 11.70 5.39
C SER A 33 25.29 11.44 6.91
N TYR A 34 24.85 10.26 7.33
CA TYR A 34 24.88 9.84 8.74
C TYR A 34 26.30 9.82 9.31
N PHE A 35 27.24 9.17 8.61
CA PHE A 35 28.64 9.09 9.07
C PHE A 35 29.34 10.45 9.07
N ARG A 36 29.03 11.33 8.13
CA ARG A 36 29.53 12.73 8.13
C ARG A 36 29.04 13.48 9.36
N LEU A 37 27.74 13.32 9.70
CA LEU A 37 27.17 13.96 10.88
C LEU A 37 27.77 13.38 12.17
N GLN A 38 27.95 12.07 12.25
CA GLN A 38 28.59 11.40 13.38
C GLN A 38 30.03 11.89 13.61
N LYS A 39 30.79 12.13 12.53
CA LYS A 39 32.14 12.71 12.63
C LYS A 39 32.13 14.14 13.18
N LYS A 40 31.14 14.96 12.79
CA LYS A 40 31.02 16.35 13.29
C LYS A 40 30.78 16.40 14.80
N VAL A 41 29.98 15.47 15.32
CA VAL A 41 29.68 15.44 16.76
C VAL A 41 30.72 14.66 17.59
N GLY A 42 31.78 14.16 16.97
CA GLY A 42 32.81 13.35 17.66
C GLY A 42 33.58 14.12 18.74
N ALA A 43 33.65 15.47 18.64
CA ALA A 43 34.30 16.34 19.60
C ALA A 43 33.33 17.00 20.61
N SER A 44 32.08 16.50 20.69
CA SER A 44 31.05 17.06 21.58
C SER A 44 31.30 16.75 23.05
N LEU A 45 30.92 17.69 23.95
CA LEU A 45 31.02 17.56 25.39
C LEU A 45 29.68 17.11 25.98
N SER A 46 29.73 16.08 26.84
CA SER A 46 28.53 15.62 27.56
C SER A 46 28.20 16.60 28.71
N VAL A 47 26.96 17.04 28.76
CA VAL A 47 26.46 17.92 29.85
C VAL A 47 25.59 17.15 30.82
N ARG A 48 24.71 16.29 30.33
CA ARG A 48 23.84 15.39 31.11
C ARG A 48 23.58 14.12 30.29
N ASP A 49 23.22 13.04 30.93
CA ASP A 49 22.96 11.70 30.40
C ASP A 49 22.96 11.53 28.88
N ASN A 50 22.03 12.15 28.18
CA ASN A 50 21.86 12.06 26.73
C ASN A 50 21.96 13.42 26.02
N ILE A 51 22.45 14.48 26.69
CA ILE A 51 22.57 15.85 26.13
C ILE A 51 24.04 16.19 25.96
N TRP A 52 24.41 16.59 24.75
CA TRP A 52 25.75 16.93 24.32
C TRP A 52 25.80 18.32 23.72
N ILE A 53 26.83 19.10 24.03
CA ILE A 53 27.09 20.40 23.40
C ILE A 53 28.19 20.20 22.35
N CYS A 54 27.99 20.84 21.19
CA CYS A 54 28.89 20.75 20.06
C CYS A 54 29.05 22.10 19.35
N ASP A 55 30.31 22.48 19.05
CA ASP A 55 30.62 23.74 18.37
C ASP A 55 30.40 23.68 16.85
N ASP A 56 30.53 22.48 16.26
CA ASP A 56 30.52 22.27 14.81
C ASP A 56 29.10 22.16 14.23
N ILE A 57 28.05 22.33 15.05
CA ILE A 57 26.67 22.26 14.63
C ILE A 57 25.96 23.62 14.78
N GLN A 58 25.01 23.89 13.91
CA GLN A 58 24.26 25.16 13.89
C GLN A 58 22.84 25.01 14.41
N THR A 59 22.32 23.78 14.47
CA THR A 59 20.96 23.48 14.89
C THR A 59 20.95 22.27 15.81
N PRO A 60 20.06 22.25 16.81
CA PRO A 60 19.87 21.07 17.64
C PRO A 60 19.37 19.90 16.79
N PHE A 61 19.73 18.69 17.15
CA PHE A 61 19.22 17.46 16.55
C PHE A 61 19.49 16.24 17.42
N ILE A 62 18.83 15.15 17.08
CA ILE A 62 19.00 13.83 17.69
C ILE A 62 19.82 12.94 16.77
N LEU A 63 20.85 12.28 17.30
CA LEU A 63 21.64 11.28 16.60
C LEU A 63 21.76 10.00 17.43
N GLY A 64 21.73 8.87 16.74
CA GLY A 64 21.80 7.54 17.32
C GLY A 64 20.52 6.75 17.11
N PHE A 65 20.66 5.48 16.74
CA PHE A 65 19.53 4.59 16.45
C PHE A 65 19.08 3.83 17.72
N PHE A 66 20.03 3.22 18.45
CA PHE A 66 19.75 2.45 19.66
C PHE A 66 19.92 3.27 20.96
N LYS A 67 20.82 4.25 20.93
CA LYS A 67 21.09 5.17 22.04
C LYS A 67 21.03 6.60 21.51
N PRO A 68 19.82 7.13 21.29
CA PRO A 68 19.67 8.46 20.75
C PRO A 68 20.11 9.52 21.74
N SER A 69 20.97 10.42 21.29
CA SER A 69 21.47 11.56 22.07
C SER A 69 21.09 12.87 21.41
N ILE A 70 20.83 13.88 22.21
CA ILE A 70 20.47 15.24 21.80
C ILE A 70 21.79 16.04 21.70
N TYR A 71 22.04 16.64 20.56
CA TYR A 71 23.17 17.53 20.32
C TYR A 71 22.67 18.96 20.16
N ILE A 72 23.28 19.88 20.92
CA ILE A 72 22.88 21.29 20.98
C ILE A 72 24.11 22.14 20.63
N PRO A 73 23.94 23.22 19.80
CA PRO A 73 25.02 24.16 19.51
C PRO A 73 25.49 24.88 20.76
N SER A 74 26.80 25.10 20.92
CA SER A 74 27.38 25.81 22.06
C SER A 74 26.94 27.28 22.17
N GLY A 75 26.60 27.92 21.04
CA GLY A 75 26.09 29.29 21.00
C GLY A 75 24.59 29.46 21.29
N THR A 76 23.93 28.45 21.84
CA THR A 76 22.50 28.50 22.18
C THR A 76 22.28 29.36 23.42
N ASP A 77 21.33 30.32 23.35
CA ASP A 77 20.95 31.15 24.48
C ASP A 77 20.38 30.29 25.63
N GLU A 78 20.88 30.52 26.85
CA GLU A 78 20.44 29.81 28.04
C GLU A 78 18.93 29.96 28.31
N ALA A 79 18.33 31.09 27.94
CA ALA A 79 16.89 31.32 28.08
C ALA A 79 16.05 30.43 27.15
N GLN A 80 16.60 30.03 26.00
CA GLN A 80 15.93 29.20 25.00
C GLN A 80 16.18 27.70 25.20
N LEU A 81 17.24 27.36 25.94
CA LEU A 81 17.69 25.98 26.13
C LEU A 81 16.60 25.03 26.66
N PRO A 82 15.77 25.40 27.69
CA PRO A 82 14.71 24.54 28.19
C PRO A 82 13.68 24.18 27.12
N TYR A 83 13.33 25.14 26.25
CA TYR A 83 12.34 24.93 25.17
C TYR A 83 12.88 24.03 24.06
N ILE A 84 14.15 24.20 23.71
CA ILE A 84 14.85 23.35 22.72
C ILE A 84 14.94 21.91 23.26
N ILE A 85 15.37 21.73 24.49
CA ILE A 85 15.45 20.41 25.12
C ILE A 85 14.04 19.76 25.21
N ALA A 86 13.01 20.54 25.52
CA ALA A 86 11.64 20.01 25.56
C ALA A 86 11.18 19.52 24.18
N HIS A 87 11.53 20.25 23.12
CA HIS A 87 11.23 19.86 21.74
C HIS A 87 11.96 18.58 21.32
N GLU A 88 13.26 18.50 21.51
CA GLU A 88 14.06 17.32 21.19
C GLU A 88 13.62 16.10 22.03
N ASN A 89 13.28 16.29 23.28
CA ASN A 89 12.70 15.23 24.12
C ASN A 89 11.31 14.77 23.63
N ALA A 90 10.53 15.64 23.00
CA ALA A 90 9.27 15.24 22.37
C ALA A 90 9.52 14.26 21.21
N HIS A 91 10.53 14.51 20.37
CA HIS A 91 10.97 13.56 19.33
C HIS A 91 11.42 12.22 19.91
N LEU A 92 12.22 12.20 20.98
CA LEU A 92 12.65 10.98 21.64
C LEU A 92 11.47 10.17 22.17
N LYS A 93 10.55 10.82 22.88
CA LYS A 93 9.35 10.16 23.44
C LYS A 93 8.40 9.62 22.39
N ARG A 94 8.44 10.13 21.15
CA ARG A 94 7.66 9.67 20.00
C ARG A 94 8.39 8.64 19.16
N CYS A 95 9.66 8.37 19.46
CA CYS A 95 10.52 7.47 18.68
C CYS A 95 10.70 7.95 17.20
N ASP A 96 10.73 9.26 16.97
CA ASP A 96 10.83 9.81 15.61
C ASP A 96 12.17 9.46 14.92
N HIS A 97 13.20 9.13 15.70
CA HIS A 97 14.49 8.59 15.22
C HIS A 97 14.35 7.19 14.57
N TRP A 98 13.20 6.52 14.69
CA TRP A 98 12.84 5.30 13.96
C TRP A 98 11.91 5.60 12.80
N TRP A 99 10.90 6.46 13.02
CA TRP A 99 9.88 6.74 12.00
C TRP A 99 10.41 7.52 10.80
N LYS A 100 11.32 8.51 11.02
CA LYS A 100 11.95 9.25 9.91
C LYS A 100 12.80 8.33 9.02
N PRO A 101 13.71 7.47 9.53
CA PRO A 101 14.44 6.50 8.70
C PRO A 101 13.54 5.49 8.00
N LEU A 102 12.49 5.01 8.66
CA LEU A 102 11.53 4.09 8.04
C LEU A 102 10.80 4.75 6.86
N GLY A 103 10.32 5.98 7.03
CA GLY A 103 9.73 6.76 5.95
C GLY A 103 10.70 6.99 4.79
N TYR A 104 11.97 7.25 5.10
CA TYR A 104 13.02 7.39 4.08
C TYR A 104 13.29 6.07 3.35
N LEU A 105 13.24 4.93 4.02
CA LEU A 105 13.38 3.61 3.39
C LEU A 105 12.25 3.37 2.37
N VAL A 106 11.00 3.71 2.73
CA VAL A 106 9.86 3.63 1.80
C VAL A 106 10.08 4.56 0.60
N LEU A 107 10.58 5.78 0.83
CA LEU A 107 10.94 6.71 -0.23
C LEU A 107 12.04 6.13 -1.13
N ALA A 108 13.08 5.52 -0.56
CA ALA A 108 14.18 4.93 -1.31
C ALA A 108 13.72 3.78 -2.21
N ILE A 109 12.80 2.94 -1.75
CA ILE A 109 12.21 1.85 -2.55
C ILE A 109 11.38 2.41 -3.71
N HIS A 110 10.68 3.53 -3.51
CA HIS A 110 9.79 4.15 -4.50
C HIS A 110 10.35 5.48 -5.03
N TRP A 111 11.67 5.60 -5.12
CA TRP A 111 12.37 6.85 -5.46
C TRP A 111 11.91 7.50 -6.77
N PHE A 112 11.42 6.71 -7.71
CA PHE A 112 10.92 7.15 -9.00
C PHE A 112 9.50 7.75 -8.94
N ASN A 113 8.79 7.60 -7.80
CA ASN A 113 7.40 8.07 -7.68
C ASN A 113 7.34 9.43 -6.97
N PRO A 114 6.95 10.53 -7.66
CA PRO A 114 6.90 11.87 -7.08
C PRO A 114 5.91 11.99 -5.92
N LEU A 115 4.83 11.19 -5.90
CA LEU A 115 3.85 11.23 -4.80
C LEU A 115 4.46 10.73 -3.48
N VAL A 116 5.39 9.80 -3.52
CA VAL A 116 6.08 9.31 -2.33
C VAL A 116 7.04 10.35 -1.78
N TRP A 117 7.66 11.19 -2.62
CA TRP A 117 8.44 12.35 -2.19
C TRP A 117 7.57 13.36 -1.44
N ILE A 118 6.39 13.70 -1.98
CA ILE A 118 5.42 14.59 -1.32
C ILE A 118 4.98 13.99 0.01
N ALA A 119 4.63 12.69 0.04
CA ALA A 119 4.22 12.00 1.25
C ALA A 119 5.31 12.02 2.33
N TYR A 120 6.58 11.83 1.96
CA TYR A 120 7.70 11.90 2.89
C TYR A 120 7.91 13.31 3.46
N ILE A 121 7.80 14.36 2.62
CA ILE A 121 7.88 15.75 3.06
C ILE A 121 6.75 16.06 4.06
N LEU A 122 5.52 15.64 3.76
CA LEU A 122 4.38 15.80 4.65
C LEU A 122 4.55 15.03 5.96
N LEU A 123 5.04 13.81 5.90
CA LEU A 123 5.37 13.02 7.10
C LEU A 123 6.36 13.77 8.02
N CYS A 124 7.44 14.30 7.46
CA CYS A 124 8.43 15.06 8.23
C CYS A 124 7.79 16.32 8.85
N ARG A 125 6.97 17.04 8.10
CA ARG A 125 6.24 18.21 8.58
C ARG A 125 5.28 17.86 9.73
N ASP A 126 4.51 16.80 9.59
CA ASP A 126 3.55 16.37 10.60
C ASP A 126 4.24 15.91 11.89
N ILE A 127 5.43 15.31 11.78
CA ILE A 127 6.26 14.96 12.92
C ILE A 127 6.64 16.23 13.69
N GLU A 128 7.12 17.29 13.00
CA GLU A 128 7.50 18.58 13.64
C GLU A 128 6.29 19.22 14.34
N LEU A 129 5.15 19.33 13.63
CA LEU A 129 3.93 19.90 14.20
C LEU A 129 3.44 19.14 15.44
N ALA A 130 3.55 17.82 15.42
CA ALA A 130 3.13 16.98 16.54
C ALA A 130 4.11 17.09 17.74
N CYS A 131 5.40 17.34 17.51
CA CYS A 131 6.35 17.65 18.59
C CYS A 131 6.09 19.03 19.19
N ASP A 132 5.86 20.05 18.34
CA ASP A 132 5.45 21.38 18.81
C ASP A 132 4.18 21.30 19.67
N GLU A 133 3.15 20.62 19.19
CA GLU A 133 1.90 20.44 19.93
C GLU A 133 2.12 19.78 21.29
N LYS A 134 3.00 18.78 21.36
CA LYS A 134 3.31 18.09 22.62
C LYS A 134 3.97 19.00 23.64
N VAL A 135 4.81 19.93 23.19
CA VAL A 135 5.47 20.92 24.05
C VAL A 135 4.46 21.97 24.52
N ILE A 136 3.70 22.59 23.60
CA ILE A 136 2.82 23.71 23.92
C ILE A 136 1.59 23.34 24.74
N ARG A 137 1.19 22.06 24.76
CA ARG A 137 0.07 21.60 25.60
C ARG A 137 0.23 21.93 27.08
N GLY A 138 1.48 22.03 27.57
CA GLY A 138 1.81 22.32 28.95
C GLY A 138 2.22 23.75 29.23
N LEU A 139 2.32 24.60 28.19
CA LEU A 139 2.79 25.99 28.30
C LEU A 139 1.63 26.96 28.43
N ASN A 140 1.86 28.06 29.14
CA ASN A 140 0.99 29.24 29.13
C ASN A 140 1.27 30.12 27.90
N GLN A 141 0.50 31.19 27.72
CA GLN A 141 0.61 32.05 26.52
C GLN A 141 1.97 32.74 26.40
N ASN A 142 2.55 33.21 27.50
CA ASN A 142 3.87 33.86 27.51
C ASN A 142 4.99 32.86 27.19
N GLU A 143 4.93 31.67 27.75
CA GLU A 143 5.87 30.61 27.46
C GLU A 143 5.77 30.13 26.00
N SER A 144 4.56 30.14 25.42
CA SER A 144 4.37 29.82 23.99
C SER A 144 5.01 30.87 23.08
N ILE A 145 5.06 32.14 23.48
CA ILE A 145 5.80 33.19 22.76
C ILE A 145 7.29 32.89 22.83
N SER A 146 7.84 32.66 24.03
CA SER A 146 9.27 32.34 24.23
C SER A 146 9.67 31.05 23.46
N TYR A 147 8.79 30.04 23.42
CA TYR A 147 8.99 28.85 22.59
C TYR A 147 9.04 29.17 21.09
N SER A 148 8.16 30.08 20.63
CA SER A 148 8.16 30.54 19.23
C SER A 148 9.44 31.28 18.87
N GLU A 149 9.99 32.07 19.79
CA GLU A 149 11.27 32.79 19.63
C GLU A 149 12.43 31.78 19.54
N ALA A 150 12.42 30.72 20.38
CA ALA A 150 13.41 29.65 20.30
C ALA A 150 13.36 28.91 18.96
N LEU A 151 12.17 28.62 18.42
CA LEU A 151 12.00 28.04 17.08
C LEU A 151 12.56 28.94 15.97
N LEU A 152 12.32 30.25 16.07
CA LEU A 152 12.84 31.22 15.10
C LEU A 152 14.36 31.31 15.16
N SER A 153 14.96 31.39 16.34
CA SER A 153 16.42 31.48 16.51
C SER A 153 17.15 30.27 15.93
N CYS A 154 16.61 29.06 16.14
CA CYS A 154 17.12 27.84 15.54
C CYS A 154 17.04 27.85 14.01
N SER A 155 16.12 28.60 13.41
CA SER A 155 15.91 28.67 11.97
C SER A 155 16.81 29.67 11.25
N VAL A 156 17.14 30.78 11.89
CA VAL A 156 17.94 31.87 11.27
C VAL A 156 19.39 31.44 11.00
N ASN A 157 19.94 30.57 11.81
CA ASN A 157 21.33 30.11 11.68
C ASN A 157 21.57 29.04 10.60
N ARG A 158 20.59 28.75 9.76
CA ARG A 158 20.59 27.62 8.82
C ARG A 158 21.11 27.91 7.44
N ARG A 159 22.25 28.52 7.30
CA ARG A 159 22.77 28.79 5.93
C ARG A 159 23.23 27.56 5.14
N THR A 160 23.40 26.38 5.71
CA THR A 160 24.04 25.25 4.99
C THR A 160 23.86 23.84 5.55
N VAL A 161 22.74 23.44 6.10
CA VAL A 161 22.54 22.01 6.37
C VAL A 161 21.44 21.41 5.51
N MET A 162 21.68 21.45 4.23
CA MET A 162 21.05 20.56 3.26
C MET A 162 21.91 19.30 3.21
N VAL A 163 21.78 18.31 4.09
CA VAL A 163 22.66 17.15 3.88
C VAL A 163 22.21 15.83 4.52
N CYS A 164 21.24 15.80 5.39
CA CYS A 164 20.79 14.50 5.84
C CYS A 164 19.33 14.28 5.44
N PRO A 165 19.03 13.26 4.60
CA PRO A 165 17.64 12.92 4.27
C PRO A 165 16.82 12.58 5.51
N LEU A 166 17.51 12.18 6.59
CA LEU A 166 16.92 11.93 7.90
C LEU A 166 16.61 13.23 8.67
N ALA A 167 17.15 14.37 8.22
CA ALA A 167 16.96 15.71 8.78
C ALA A 167 16.07 16.59 7.89
N PHE A 168 15.37 16.05 6.91
CA PHE A 168 14.31 16.74 6.16
C PHE A 168 13.11 17.02 7.09
N GLY A 169 13.27 17.93 8.03
CA GLY A 169 12.23 18.23 9.01
C GLY A 169 11.75 19.66 9.04
N GLU A 170 12.21 20.52 8.12
CA GLU A 170 11.99 21.93 8.31
C GLU A 170 11.34 22.65 7.13
N VAL A 171 10.16 22.16 6.86
CA VAL A 171 9.23 22.89 6.00
C VAL A 171 8.43 23.85 6.88
N GLY A 172 8.70 25.14 6.72
CA GLY A 172 7.80 26.18 7.20
C GLY A 172 7.88 26.53 8.69
N VAL A 173 9.02 27.00 9.19
CA VAL A 173 9.09 27.64 10.54
C VAL A 173 7.97 28.65 10.73
N LYS A 174 7.64 29.45 9.72
CA LYS A 174 6.50 30.37 9.74
C LYS A 174 5.18 29.66 10.07
N GLU A 175 4.95 28.49 9.51
CA GLU A 175 3.74 27.70 9.77
C GLU A 175 3.77 27.09 11.18
N ARG A 176 4.91 26.59 11.64
CA ARG A 176 5.09 26.09 13.02
C ARG A 176 4.78 27.19 14.04
N VAL A 177 5.41 28.36 13.89
CA VAL A 177 5.17 29.52 14.77
C VAL A 177 3.70 29.93 14.75
N LYS A 178 3.07 30.01 13.55
CA LYS A 178 1.64 30.32 13.44
C LYS A 178 0.77 29.30 14.18
N ASN A 179 1.09 28.03 14.08
CA ASN A 179 0.34 26.95 14.75
C ASN A 179 0.55 26.99 16.28
N VAL A 180 1.75 27.29 16.75
CA VAL A 180 2.05 27.45 18.17
C VAL A 180 1.24 28.59 18.77
N LEU A 181 1.26 29.75 18.14
CA LEU A 181 0.57 30.95 18.63
C LEU A 181 -0.97 30.86 18.56
N ASN A 182 -1.49 30.10 17.59
CA ASN A 182 -2.93 29.89 17.39
C ASN A 182 -3.42 28.50 17.83
N TYR A 183 -2.67 27.83 18.68
CA TYR A 183 -2.99 26.46 19.08
C TYR A 183 -4.38 26.37 19.71
N LYS A 184 -5.20 25.48 19.17
CA LYS A 184 -6.49 25.06 19.73
C LYS A 184 -6.48 23.55 19.91
N LYS A 185 -6.83 23.08 21.10
CA LYS A 185 -6.91 21.64 21.36
C LYS A 185 -7.90 21.01 20.37
N PRO A 186 -7.48 19.97 19.62
CA PRO A 186 -8.38 19.29 18.68
C PRO A 186 -9.56 18.68 19.43
N ALA A 187 -10.77 18.82 18.88
CA ALA A 187 -11.94 18.19 19.45
C ALA A 187 -11.81 16.65 19.29
N PHE A 188 -12.03 15.92 20.37
CA PHE A 188 -11.94 14.45 20.41
C PHE A 188 -12.69 13.77 19.24
N TRP A 189 -13.87 14.27 18.91
CA TRP A 189 -14.69 13.72 17.83
C TRP A 189 -14.07 13.83 16.44
N ILE A 190 -13.27 14.86 16.16
CA ILE A 190 -12.57 15.01 14.88
C ILE A 190 -11.52 13.89 14.73
N VAL A 191 -10.78 13.60 15.79
CA VAL A 191 -9.79 12.52 15.81
C VAL A 191 -10.48 11.16 15.65
N ALA A 192 -11.57 10.93 16.38
CA ALA A 192 -12.33 9.69 16.29
C ALA A 192 -12.87 9.44 14.86
N ILE A 193 -13.47 10.47 14.24
CA ILE A 193 -13.98 10.38 12.86
C ILE A 193 -12.83 10.11 11.88
N ALA A 194 -11.69 10.77 12.02
CA ALA A 194 -10.52 10.57 11.15
C ALA A 194 -10.00 9.12 11.24
N VAL A 195 -9.90 8.56 12.45
CA VAL A 195 -9.47 7.16 12.66
C VAL A 195 -10.46 6.18 12.05
N VAL A 196 -11.75 6.35 12.31
CA VAL A 196 -12.80 5.48 11.75
C VAL A 196 -12.79 5.54 10.22
N SER A 197 -12.72 6.75 9.64
CA SER A 197 -12.66 6.93 8.19
C SER A 197 -11.43 6.25 7.58
N SER A 198 -10.26 6.35 8.23
CA SER A 198 -9.04 5.69 7.77
C SER A 198 -9.15 4.17 7.81
N ILE A 199 -9.77 3.61 8.85
CA ILE A 199 -10.02 2.16 8.96
C ILE A 199 -10.98 1.70 7.86
N VAL A 200 -12.09 2.42 7.65
CA VAL A 200 -13.09 2.09 6.61
C VAL A 200 -12.45 2.11 5.21
N LEU A 201 -11.68 3.16 4.90
CA LEU A 201 -10.95 3.25 3.64
C LEU A 201 -9.94 2.10 3.49
N GLY A 202 -9.16 1.81 4.53
CA GLY A 202 -8.22 0.68 4.53
C GLY A 202 -8.92 -0.65 4.26
N VAL A 203 -10.03 -0.92 4.92
CA VAL A 203 -10.84 -2.13 4.67
C VAL A 203 -11.37 -2.15 3.23
N CYS A 204 -11.92 -1.04 2.72
CA CYS A 204 -12.42 -0.95 1.34
C CYS A 204 -11.33 -1.23 0.29
N PHE A 205 -10.09 -0.76 0.50
CA PHE A 205 -8.98 -1.01 -0.43
C PHE A 205 -8.37 -2.39 -0.29
N LEU A 206 -8.38 -2.98 0.92
CA LEU A 206 -7.83 -4.32 1.17
C LEU A 206 -8.83 -5.43 0.84
N THR A 207 -10.12 -5.17 0.94
CA THR A 207 -11.16 -6.12 0.53
C THR A 207 -11.45 -5.92 -0.96
N ASN A 208 -10.84 -6.76 -1.80
CA ASN A 208 -11.26 -6.89 -3.19
C ASN A 208 -12.45 -7.84 -3.21
N PRO A 209 -13.71 -7.38 -3.44
CA PRO A 209 -14.84 -8.29 -3.51
C PRO A 209 -14.64 -9.21 -4.72
N SER A 210 -14.32 -10.46 -4.45
CA SER A 210 -14.16 -11.53 -5.44
C SER A 210 -15.51 -12.09 -5.89
N SER A 211 -16.55 -11.25 -5.95
CA SER A 211 -17.86 -11.65 -6.44
C SER A 211 -17.84 -11.73 -7.97
N PHE A 212 -18.53 -12.73 -8.49
CA PHE A 212 -18.74 -12.87 -9.94
C PHE A 212 -19.46 -11.61 -10.50
N PRO A 213 -18.92 -10.99 -11.57
CA PRO A 213 -19.35 -9.65 -11.99
C PRO A 213 -20.71 -9.62 -12.67
N VAL A 214 -21.23 -10.78 -13.13
CA VAL A 214 -22.48 -10.88 -13.88
C VAL A 214 -23.61 -11.37 -12.98
N LYS A 215 -24.75 -10.67 -13.00
CA LYS A 215 -25.99 -11.13 -12.37
C LYS A 215 -26.60 -12.20 -13.24
N LEU A 216 -26.46 -13.47 -12.87
CA LEU A 216 -26.96 -14.62 -13.63
C LEU A 216 -28.50 -14.69 -13.72
N ASP A 217 -29.23 -14.01 -12.84
CA ASP A 217 -30.68 -13.89 -12.86
C ASP A 217 -31.21 -13.12 -14.09
N SER A 218 -30.40 -12.21 -14.62
CA SER A 218 -30.76 -11.38 -15.80
C SER A 218 -30.25 -11.94 -17.13
N VAL A 219 -29.43 -13.00 -17.12
CA VAL A 219 -28.83 -13.56 -18.33
C VAL A 219 -29.88 -14.23 -19.23
N GLN A 220 -30.01 -13.74 -20.46
CA GLN A 220 -30.83 -14.35 -21.49
C GLN A 220 -29.93 -15.17 -22.45
N ILE A 221 -30.15 -16.48 -22.48
CA ILE A 221 -29.37 -17.38 -23.31
C ILE A 221 -29.85 -17.32 -24.76
N SER A 222 -28.96 -17.14 -25.71
CA SER A 222 -29.26 -17.20 -27.13
C SER A 222 -28.97 -18.56 -27.73
N LYS A 223 -27.83 -19.15 -27.35
CA LYS A 223 -27.37 -20.49 -27.78
C LYS A 223 -26.56 -21.12 -26.64
N ALA A 224 -26.60 -22.43 -26.58
CA ALA A 224 -25.73 -23.19 -25.70
C ALA A 224 -25.22 -24.43 -26.40
N SER A 225 -23.93 -24.75 -26.18
CA SER A 225 -23.31 -25.96 -26.74
C SER A 225 -22.41 -26.63 -25.71
N THR A 226 -22.40 -27.93 -25.69
CA THR A 226 -21.51 -28.73 -24.81
C THR A 226 -20.32 -29.20 -25.60
N MET A 227 -19.18 -29.36 -24.91
CA MET A 227 -17.98 -29.98 -25.43
C MET A 227 -17.43 -30.97 -24.39
N ASP A 228 -17.32 -32.24 -24.78
CA ASP A 228 -16.80 -33.29 -23.94
C ASP A 228 -15.44 -33.75 -24.48
N PHE A 229 -14.40 -33.66 -23.62
CA PHE A 229 -13.02 -34.06 -23.93
C PHE A 229 -12.67 -35.45 -23.40
N ARG A 230 -13.59 -36.13 -22.73
CA ARG A 230 -13.35 -37.46 -22.10
C ARG A 230 -13.28 -38.62 -23.10
N THR A 231 -13.73 -38.42 -24.33
CA THR A 231 -13.78 -39.49 -25.36
C THR A 231 -12.46 -39.64 -26.08
N ASN A 232 -11.99 -40.85 -26.23
CA ASN A 232 -10.76 -41.19 -26.98
C ASN A 232 -10.84 -40.89 -28.49
N SER A 233 -12.03 -40.54 -28.98
CA SER A 233 -12.32 -40.24 -30.40
C SER A 233 -12.19 -38.76 -30.75
N GLY A 234 -11.74 -37.91 -29.79
CA GLY A 234 -11.69 -36.47 -29.92
C GLY A 234 -12.88 -35.77 -29.26
N PRO A 235 -12.85 -34.43 -29.21
CA PRO A 235 -13.91 -33.66 -28.55
C PRO A 235 -15.24 -33.81 -29.29
N THR A 236 -16.28 -34.22 -28.57
CA THR A 236 -17.64 -34.29 -29.08
C THR A 236 -18.37 -32.99 -28.72
N THR A 237 -19.00 -32.38 -29.71
CA THR A 237 -19.72 -31.11 -29.51
C THR A 237 -21.20 -31.31 -29.86
N PHE A 238 -22.07 -30.85 -28.96
CA PHE A 238 -23.51 -30.89 -29.16
C PHE A 238 -24.16 -29.56 -28.91
N GLN A 239 -25.17 -29.18 -29.67
CA GLN A 239 -26.01 -28.01 -29.40
C GLN A 239 -27.20 -28.43 -28.53
N LEU A 240 -27.56 -27.58 -27.57
CA LEU A 240 -28.72 -27.77 -26.73
C LEU A 240 -30.00 -27.46 -27.48
N SER A 241 -31.04 -28.23 -27.22
CA SER A 241 -32.41 -27.97 -27.67
C SER A 241 -33.03 -26.77 -26.90
N ALA A 242 -34.14 -26.26 -27.40
CA ALA A 242 -34.82 -25.13 -26.72
C ALA A 242 -35.28 -25.52 -25.32
N ALA A 243 -35.75 -26.75 -25.11
CA ALA A 243 -36.16 -27.25 -23.77
C ALA A 243 -35.00 -27.34 -22.79
N GLU A 244 -33.83 -27.82 -23.24
CA GLU A 244 -32.63 -27.88 -22.43
C GLU A 244 -32.08 -26.49 -22.10
N ILE A 245 -32.24 -25.50 -23.00
CA ILE A 245 -31.87 -24.10 -22.76
C ILE A 245 -32.79 -23.48 -21.70
N ASP A 246 -34.07 -23.76 -21.70
CA ASP A 246 -35.00 -23.25 -20.69
C ASP A 246 -34.73 -23.85 -19.31
N GLU A 247 -34.44 -25.15 -19.22
CA GLU A 247 -33.99 -25.80 -17.97
C GLU A 247 -32.70 -25.22 -17.48
N LEU A 248 -31.70 -25.06 -18.33
CA LEU A 248 -30.40 -24.44 -18.02
C LEU A 248 -30.59 -23.02 -17.49
N SER A 249 -31.43 -22.21 -18.15
CA SER A 249 -31.71 -20.84 -17.73
C SER A 249 -32.31 -20.80 -16.32
N SER A 250 -33.21 -21.72 -15.98
CA SER A 250 -33.82 -21.79 -14.64
C SER A 250 -32.78 -22.15 -13.55
N ARG A 251 -31.82 -23.02 -13.86
CA ARG A 251 -30.79 -23.47 -12.95
C ARG A 251 -29.71 -22.41 -12.74
N ILE A 252 -29.31 -21.69 -13.80
CA ILE A 252 -28.31 -20.61 -13.74
C ILE A 252 -28.79 -19.46 -12.87
N LYS A 253 -30.07 -19.12 -12.85
CA LYS A 253 -30.62 -18.03 -12.03
C LYS A 253 -30.35 -18.15 -10.54
N ASN A 254 -30.31 -19.39 -10.04
CA ASN A 254 -30.13 -19.70 -8.62
C ASN A 254 -28.72 -20.21 -8.29
N LEU A 255 -27.79 -20.13 -9.23
CA LEU A 255 -26.45 -20.72 -9.11
C LEU A 255 -25.60 -20.03 -8.04
N LYS A 256 -25.07 -20.81 -7.13
CA LYS A 256 -24.13 -20.35 -6.11
C LYS A 256 -22.70 -20.38 -6.66
N ILE A 257 -22.13 -19.20 -6.83
CA ILE A 257 -20.76 -19.00 -7.30
C ILE A 257 -19.88 -18.65 -6.12
N GLY A 258 -18.76 -19.35 -6.01
CA GLY A 258 -17.71 -19.11 -5.01
C GLY A 258 -16.73 -18.02 -5.44
N HIS A 259 -15.55 -18.07 -4.83
CA HIS A 259 -14.50 -17.09 -5.08
C HIS A 259 -13.76 -17.35 -6.40
N LYS A 260 -13.06 -16.33 -6.87
CA LYS A 260 -12.11 -16.40 -7.96
C LYS A 260 -11.06 -17.50 -7.67
N ASP A 261 -10.85 -18.40 -8.62
CA ASP A 261 -9.92 -19.53 -8.48
C ASP A 261 -8.82 -19.46 -9.56
N GLN A 262 -7.66 -18.96 -9.16
CA GLN A 262 -6.51 -18.86 -10.05
C GLN A 262 -5.79 -20.20 -10.26
N SER A 263 -6.04 -21.20 -9.40
CA SER A 263 -5.38 -22.51 -9.50
C SER A 263 -5.80 -23.29 -10.75
N LEU A 264 -6.96 -22.95 -11.33
CA LEU A 264 -7.50 -23.59 -12.54
C LEU A 264 -6.93 -23.00 -13.84
N GLN A 265 -6.17 -21.92 -13.75
CA GLN A 265 -5.61 -21.26 -14.93
C GLN A 265 -4.53 -22.17 -15.58
N GLY A 266 -4.71 -22.48 -16.85
CA GLY A 266 -3.82 -23.40 -17.61
C GLY A 266 -4.18 -24.89 -17.50
N HIS A 267 -5.20 -25.26 -16.75
CA HIS A 267 -5.71 -26.62 -16.73
C HIS A 267 -6.71 -26.85 -17.87
N THR A 268 -6.62 -28.01 -18.52
CA THR A 268 -7.58 -28.43 -19.56
C THR A 268 -8.83 -29.01 -18.90
N PRO A 269 -10.04 -28.48 -19.18
CA PRO A 269 -11.26 -29.05 -18.64
C PRO A 269 -11.55 -30.42 -19.25
N PHE A 270 -12.20 -31.31 -18.51
CA PHE A 270 -12.71 -32.58 -19.01
C PHE A 270 -13.97 -32.41 -19.86
N TYR A 271 -14.78 -31.42 -19.51
CA TYR A 271 -16.00 -31.06 -20.25
C TYR A 271 -16.29 -29.57 -20.05
N SER A 272 -16.98 -28.99 -21.01
CA SER A 272 -17.40 -27.59 -20.93
C SER A 272 -18.77 -27.35 -21.58
N LEU A 273 -19.48 -26.37 -21.03
CA LEU A 273 -20.75 -25.85 -21.56
C LEU A 273 -20.52 -24.40 -21.92
N HIS A 274 -20.62 -24.06 -23.18
CA HIS A 274 -20.53 -22.71 -23.69
C HIS A 274 -21.92 -22.12 -23.84
N VAL A 275 -22.16 -20.99 -23.23
CA VAL A 275 -23.43 -20.28 -23.24
C VAL A 275 -23.19 -18.91 -23.86
N ASP A 276 -23.79 -18.67 -25.03
CA ASP A 276 -23.79 -17.36 -25.67
C ASP A 276 -25.03 -16.60 -25.22
N THR A 277 -24.85 -15.40 -24.70
CA THR A 277 -25.93 -14.54 -24.25
C THR A 277 -26.49 -13.69 -25.41
N LYS A 278 -27.67 -13.11 -25.25
CA LYS A 278 -28.22 -12.17 -26.24
C LYS A 278 -27.42 -10.88 -26.36
N GLU A 279 -26.64 -10.52 -25.34
CA GLU A 279 -25.74 -9.37 -25.32
C GLU A 279 -24.39 -9.64 -26.01
N ASN A 280 -24.24 -10.83 -26.63
CA ASN A 280 -23.04 -11.27 -27.34
C ASN A 280 -21.86 -11.63 -26.43
N ASP A 281 -22.08 -11.79 -25.13
CA ASP A 281 -21.09 -12.28 -24.18
C ASP A 281 -21.10 -13.81 -24.17
N ARG A 282 -19.94 -14.42 -23.92
CA ARG A 282 -19.79 -15.86 -23.75
C ARG A 282 -19.42 -16.21 -22.33
N ILE A 283 -20.26 -17.04 -21.71
CA ILE A 283 -20.02 -17.63 -20.40
C ILE A 283 -19.70 -19.12 -20.61
N THR A 284 -18.59 -19.59 -20.05
CA THR A 284 -18.20 -20.99 -20.18
C THR A 284 -18.20 -21.65 -18.79
N PHE A 285 -19.00 -22.68 -18.63
CA PHE A 285 -18.98 -23.56 -17.47
C PHE A 285 -18.10 -24.76 -17.76
N SER A 286 -17.10 -25.01 -16.92
CA SER A 286 -16.10 -26.05 -17.16
C SER A 286 -15.96 -26.97 -15.96
N GLY A 287 -15.85 -28.27 -16.20
CA GLY A 287 -15.52 -29.27 -15.19
C GLY A 287 -14.07 -29.73 -15.31
N PHE A 288 -13.37 -29.74 -14.17
CA PHE A 288 -11.94 -30.05 -14.09
C PHE A 288 -11.61 -31.36 -13.39
N ASP A 289 -12.63 -32.12 -12.99
CA ASP A 289 -12.50 -33.43 -12.35
C ASP A 289 -13.40 -34.44 -13.04
N SER A 290 -12.86 -35.66 -13.26
CA SER A 290 -13.62 -36.80 -13.79
C SER A 290 -14.78 -37.23 -12.90
N ASN A 291 -14.69 -36.96 -11.60
CA ASN A 291 -15.70 -37.31 -10.59
C ASN A 291 -16.77 -36.20 -10.40
N GLY A 292 -16.67 -35.06 -11.12
CA GLY A 292 -17.65 -33.98 -11.05
C GLY A 292 -17.58 -33.10 -9.80
N ASN A 293 -16.49 -33.14 -9.03
CA ASN A 293 -16.40 -32.39 -7.79
C ASN A 293 -15.85 -30.97 -7.98
N GLN A 294 -15.23 -30.67 -9.12
CA GLN A 294 -14.64 -29.35 -9.39
C GLN A 294 -15.19 -28.79 -10.71
N ALA A 295 -15.94 -27.71 -10.59
CA ALA A 295 -16.39 -26.96 -11.74
C ALA A 295 -16.22 -25.45 -11.49
N ALA A 296 -16.03 -24.71 -12.57
CA ALA A 296 -15.87 -23.26 -12.55
C ALA A 296 -16.52 -22.60 -13.76
N ILE A 297 -16.82 -21.33 -13.60
CA ILE A 297 -17.27 -20.43 -14.67
C ILE A 297 -16.03 -19.68 -15.16
N LEU A 298 -15.77 -19.71 -16.45
CA LEU A 298 -14.82 -18.83 -17.13
C LEU A 298 -15.56 -17.62 -17.70
N TYR A 299 -15.23 -16.44 -17.21
CA TYR A 299 -15.73 -15.17 -17.71
C TYR A 299 -14.57 -14.16 -17.77
N GLU A 300 -14.42 -13.46 -18.89
CA GLU A 300 -13.31 -12.52 -19.11
C GLU A 300 -11.93 -13.07 -18.76
N ASN A 301 -11.67 -14.31 -19.10
CA ASN A 301 -10.39 -15.01 -18.82
C ASN A 301 -10.09 -15.27 -17.33
N VAL A 302 -11.12 -15.25 -16.48
CA VAL A 302 -11.04 -15.51 -15.04
C VAL A 302 -11.96 -16.66 -14.67
N TYR A 303 -11.43 -17.61 -13.87
CA TYR A 303 -12.22 -18.72 -13.33
C TYR A 303 -12.85 -18.36 -11.98
N TYR A 304 -14.13 -18.69 -11.82
CA TYR A 304 -14.89 -18.57 -10.58
C TYR A 304 -15.45 -19.93 -10.22
N ARG A 305 -15.14 -20.41 -9.03
CA ARG A 305 -15.53 -21.76 -8.60
C ARG A 305 -17.05 -21.87 -8.43
N ILE A 306 -17.63 -22.95 -8.93
CA ILE A 306 -19.03 -23.30 -8.68
C ILE A 306 -19.08 -24.10 -7.38
N THR A 307 -19.95 -23.71 -6.45
CA THR A 307 -20.13 -24.38 -5.14
C THR A 307 -21.43 -25.16 -5.04
N ASP A 308 -22.24 -25.12 -6.09
CA ASP A 308 -23.54 -25.79 -6.16
C ASP A 308 -23.37 -27.20 -6.72
N SER A 309 -23.47 -28.22 -5.85
CA SER A 309 -23.31 -29.64 -6.20
C SER A 309 -24.36 -30.14 -7.19
N ASP A 310 -25.57 -29.63 -7.10
CA ASP A 310 -26.68 -30.01 -7.96
C ASP A 310 -26.47 -29.51 -9.39
N PHE A 311 -25.97 -28.29 -9.51
CA PHE A 311 -25.58 -27.73 -10.80
C PHE A 311 -24.37 -28.44 -11.39
N ILE A 312 -23.37 -28.79 -10.60
CA ILE A 312 -22.19 -29.53 -11.06
C ILE A 312 -22.61 -30.89 -11.61
N SER A 313 -23.48 -31.62 -10.93
CA SER A 313 -24.02 -32.91 -11.38
C SER A 313 -24.85 -32.76 -12.65
N TYR A 314 -25.63 -31.71 -12.78
CA TYR A 314 -26.38 -31.37 -13.99
C TYR A 314 -25.44 -31.08 -15.16
N LEU A 315 -24.41 -30.26 -14.95
CA LEU A 315 -23.41 -29.91 -15.95
C LEU A 315 -22.69 -31.16 -16.49
N GLN A 316 -22.34 -32.10 -15.61
CA GLN A 316 -21.72 -33.36 -15.99
C GLN A 316 -22.62 -34.21 -16.87
N ARG A 317 -23.91 -34.35 -16.51
CA ARG A 317 -24.87 -35.17 -17.28
C ARG A 317 -25.17 -34.58 -18.66
N ILE A 318 -25.39 -33.26 -18.74
CA ILE A 318 -25.70 -32.61 -20.02
C ILE A 318 -24.51 -32.64 -20.97
N CYS A 319 -23.29 -32.54 -20.45
CA CYS A 319 -22.08 -32.67 -21.27
C CYS A 319 -21.82 -34.11 -21.68
N ALA A 320 -22.23 -35.11 -20.90
CA ALA A 320 -22.16 -36.51 -21.24
C ALA A 320 -23.22 -36.96 -22.29
N GLY A 321 -24.21 -36.13 -22.57
CA GLY A 321 -25.33 -36.46 -23.47
C GLY A 321 -26.39 -37.37 -22.84
N GLU A 322 -26.34 -37.61 -21.51
CA GLU A 322 -27.25 -38.54 -20.79
C GLU A 322 -28.70 -38.01 -20.67
N THR A 323 -28.95 -36.77 -21.00
CA THR A 323 -30.29 -36.14 -20.98
C THR A 323 -31.07 -36.37 -22.27
N ARG A 324 -30.50 -37.02 -23.26
CA ARG A 324 -31.10 -37.29 -24.55
C ARG A 324 -31.71 -38.67 -24.56
N THR A 325 -32.93 -38.81 -24.05
CA THR A 325 -33.79 -39.92 -24.45
C THR A 325 -34.26 -39.68 -25.87
N GLU A 326 -34.01 -40.66 -26.76
CA GLU A 326 -34.40 -40.76 -28.16
C GLU A 326 -35.84 -40.33 -28.43
#